data_a2d2618ff4519c450fdb05f03494c228
#
_entry.id   a2d2618ff4519c450fdb05f03494c228
#
_cell.length_a   1.000
_cell.length_b   1.000
_cell.length_c   1.000
_cell.angle_alpha   90.00
_cell.angle_beta   90.00
_cell.angle_gamma   90.00
#
_symmetry.space_group_name_H-M   'P 1'
#
loop_
_entity.id
_entity.type
_entity.pdbx_description
1 polymer ?
#
loop_
_entity_poly.entity_id
_entity_poly.type
_entity_poly.pdbx_seq_one_letter_code
_entity_poly.pdbx_strand_id
1 'polypeptide(L)'
;MFLNLSNSLKGILILAVLLVPLSASAQYKNTNGIAIDKPFSDLLKWQRNQEEPETIAIEISSEWKSFDLSKEDNYSIWIGHSTFLIKKNGLTVLTDPIFSKRASPFKNFGPKRLIPPAISINELPNIDVVTISHNHYDHLDISSLESLFKLNPNIIFLIPMGDKDIFDRKGIKNVHEFEWWQSKVINKMQFTFTPVQHWSARGLFDKNDSLWGGWYLQSSDYGIYHAGDTGYSKDFIKTKEKLGSPA
;
A
#
# COMPACT_ATOMS: atom_id res chain seq x y z
N MET A 1 -58.99 24.88 15.15
CA MET A 1 -58.96 23.48 14.72
C MET A 1 -57.62 23.24 14.08
N PHE A 2 -56.61 22.84 14.90
CA PHE A 2 -55.21 22.62 14.45
C PHE A 2 -55.03 21.13 14.19
N LEU A 3 -54.72 20.78 12.95
CA LEU A 3 -54.40 19.42 12.54
C LEU A 3 -52.91 19.15 12.82
N ASN A 4 -52.68 18.16 13.66
CA ASN A 4 -51.35 17.66 14.07
C ASN A 4 -50.70 16.89 12.90
N LEU A 5 -49.67 17.46 12.30
CA LEU A 5 -48.78 16.82 11.28
C LEU A 5 -47.49 16.37 11.98
N SER A 6 -47.51 15.26 12.75
CA SER A 6 -46.29 14.80 13.39
C SER A 6 -46.01 13.30 13.35
N ASN A 7 -46.78 12.51 12.59
CA ASN A 7 -46.59 11.03 12.59
C ASN A 7 -46.13 10.39 11.26
N SER A 8 -45.87 11.19 10.22
CA SER A 8 -45.53 10.62 8.90
C SER A 8 -44.03 10.56 8.60
N LEU A 9 -43.15 11.23 9.37
CA LEU A 9 -41.68 11.23 9.11
C LEU A 9 -40.89 10.20 9.92
N LYS A 10 -41.50 9.57 10.93
CA LYS A 10 -40.80 8.53 11.74
C LYS A 10 -40.85 7.14 11.09
N GLY A 11 -41.75 6.91 10.12
CA GLY A 11 -41.87 5.62 9.43
C GLY A 11 -40.89 5.40 8.29
N ILE A 12 -40.33 6.46 7.72
CA ILE A 12 -39.41 6.35 6.55
C ILE A 12 -37.95 6.12 6.96
N LEU A 13 -37.57 6.50 8.18
CA LEU A 13 -36.19 6.34 8.65
C LEU A 13 -35.84 4.91 9.14
N ILE A 14 -36.85 4.08 9.41
CA ILE A 14 -36.67 2.72 9.91
C ILE A 14 -36.53 1.69 8.78
N LEU A 15 -37.01 2.00 7.57
CA LEU A 15 -36.95 1.07 6.44
C LEU A 15 -35.65 1.15 5.63
N ALA A 16 -34.83 2.18 5.86
CA ALA A 16 -33.50 2.35 5.18
C ALA A 16 -32.36 1.59 5.88
N VAL A 17 -32.57 1.05 7.08
CA VAL A 17 -31.51 0.38 7.87
C VAL A 17 -31.52 -1.15 7.67
N LEU A 18 -32.49 -1.72 6.99
CA LEU A 18 -32.61 -3.18 6.81
C LEU A 18 -32.14 -3.74 5.45
N LEU A 19 -31.59 -2.89 4.58
CA LEU A 19 -30.79 -3.33 3.44
C LEU A 19 -29.31 -3.22 3.77
N VAL A 20 -28.87 -3.88 4.87
CA VAL A 20 -27.47 -4.26 4.99
C VAL A 20 -27.27 -5.34 3.93
N PRO A 21 -26.47 -5.08 2.86
CA PRO A 21 -26.13 -6.15 1.95
C PRO A 21 -25.48 -7.25 2.79
N LEU A 22 -25.91 -8.51 2.60
CA LEU A 22 -25.15 -9.65 3.11
C LEU A 22 -23.69 -9.36 2.81
N SER A 23 -22.86 -9.34 3.85
CA SER A 23 -21.43 -9.15 3.73
C SER A 23 -20.95 -10.10 2.65
N ALA A 24 -20.46 -9.57 1.52
CA ALA A 24 -19.74 -10.37 0.56
C ALA A 24 -18.63 -11.08 1.36
N SER A 25 -18.58 -12.40 1.31
CA SER A 25 -17.52 -13.14 2.01
C SER A 25 -16.20 -12.64 1.44
N ALA A 26 -15.27 -12.23 2.30
CA ALA A 26 -13.94 -11.79 1.90
C ALA A 26 -13.37 -12.77 0.86
N GLN A 27 -12.98 -12.25 -0.30
CA GLN A 27 -12.52 -13.08 -1.43
C GLN A 27 -11.20 -13.75 -1.10
N TYR A 28 -10.27 -13.03 -0.45
CA TYR A 28 -8.94 -13.52 -0.11
C TYR A 28 -8.79 -13.82 1.39
N LYS A 29 -7.95 -14.82 1.68
CA LYS A 29 -7.60 -15.25 3.04
C LYS A 29 -6.09 -15.46 3.12
N ASN A 30 -5.52 -15.30 4.31
CA ASN A 30 -4.12 -15.64 4.54
C ASN A 30 -3.84 -17.12 4.22
N THR A 31 -2.59 -17.47 3.95
CA THR A 31 -2.19 -18.84 3.57
C THR A 31 -2.52 -19.91 4.61
N ASN A 32 -2.75 -19.51 5.87
CA ASN A 32 -3.24 -20.37 6.95
C ASN A 32 -4.77 -20.54 6.94
N GLY A 33 -5.47 -19.98 5.96
CA GLY A 33 -6.93 -20.03 5.84
C GLY A 33 -7.69 -19.06 6.74
N ILE A 34 -6.98 -18.27 7.55
CA ILE A 34 -7.60 -17.32 8.49
C ILE A 34 -7.74 -15.96 7.80
N ALA A 35 -8.97 -15.48 7.65
CA ALA A 35 -9.22 -14.08 7.35
C ALA A 35 -9.06 -13.27 8.65
N ILE A 36 -8.38 -12.13 8.57
CA ILE A 36 -8.37 -11.20 9.70
C ILE A 36 -9.73 -10.51 9.72
N ASP A 37 -10.59 -10.95 10.62
CA ASP A 37 -11.91 -10.36 10.81
C ASP A 37 -11.93 -9.59 12.14
N LYS A 38 -11.59 -8.30 12.05
CA LYS A 38 -11.72 -7.36 13.17
C LYS A 38 -13.02 -6.59 13.01
N PRO A 39 -13.97 -6.71 13.94
CA PRO A 39 -15.21 -5.94 13.88
C PRO A 39 -14.92 -4.44 14.05
N PHE A 40 -15.79 -3.60 13.52
CA PHE A 40 -15.67 -2.15 13.63
C PHE A 40 -15.52 -1.65 15.08
N SER A 41 -16.11 -2.38 16.04
CA SER A 41 -15.93 -2.12 17.49
C SER A 41 -14.48 -2.18 17.93
N ASP A 42 -13.66 -3.04 17.33
CA ASP A 42 -12.24 -3.16 17.69
C ASP A 42 -11.43 -1.99 17.15
N LEU A 43 -11.79 -1.48 15.96
CA LEU A 43 -11.23 -0.25 15.42
C LEU A 43 -11.53 0.95 16.33
N LEU A 44 -12.78 1.06 16.82
CA LEU A 44 -13.16 2.12 17.76
C LEU A 44 -12.46 1.99 19.11
N LYS A 45 -12.29 0.77 19.63
CA LYS A 45 -11.53 0.51 20.86
C LYS A 45 -10.06 0.89 20.68
N TRP A 46 -9.46 0.46 19.56
CA TRP A 46 -8.08 0.80 19.23
C TRP A 46 -7.90 2.31 19.15
N GLN A 47 -8.75 3.02 18.41
CA GLN A 47 -8.68 4.47 18.26
C GLN A 47 -8.85 5.21 19.58
N ARG A 48 -9.72 4.70 20.49
CA ARG A 48 -9.95 5.33 21.81
C ARG A 48 -8.84 5.04 22.82
N ASN A 49 -8.13 3.93 22.66
CA ASN A 49 -7.06 3.48 23.54
C ASN A 49 -5.66 3.79 22.99
N GLN A 50 -5.55 4.53 21.87
CA GLN A 50 -4.26 5.00 21.40
C GLN A 50 -3.70 6.02 22.37
N GLU A 51 -2.54 5.72 22.95
CA GLU A 51 -1.67 6.73 23.52
C GLU A 51 -0.98 7.43 22.34
N GLU A 52 -1.00 8.77 22.33
CA GLU A 52 -0.21 9.51 21.34
C GLU A 52 1.26 9.16 21.59
N PRO A 53 1.97 8.60 20.59
CA PRO A 53 3.38 8.31 20.78
C PRO A 53 4.15 9.61 21.02
N GLU A 54 5.12 9.57 21.92
CA GLU A 54 6.06 10.66 22.06
C GLU A 54 6.69 10.98 20.70
N THR A 55 6.61 12.23 20.29
CA THR A 55 7.22 12.68 19.03
C THR A 55 8.73 12.68 19.21
N ILE A 56 9.40 11.65 18.74
CA ILE A 56 10.86 11.64 18.64
C ILE A 56 11.21 12.46 17.40
N ALA A 57 11.98 13.54 17.58
CA ALA A 57 12.53 14.29 16.47
C ALA A 57 13.59 13.40 15.78
N ILE A 58 13.26 12.85 14.62
CA ILE A 58 14.24 12.14 13.78
C ILE A 58 14.84 13.16 12.83
N GLU A 59 16.14 13.35 12.92
CA GLU A 59 16.88 14.15 11.95
C GLU A 59 16.88 13.42 10.60
N ILE A 60 16.42 14.12 9.56
CA ILE A 60 16.40 13.58 8.20
C ILE A 60 17.80 13.78 7.61
N SER A 61 18.48 12.68 7.33
CA SER A 61 19.77 12.74 6.65
C SER A 61 19.63 13.42 5.29
N SER A 62 20.56 14.32 5.01
CA SER A 62 20.73 14.94 3.69
C SER A 62 21.90 14.35 2.91
N GLU A 63 22.51 13.29 3.37
CA GLU A 63 23.68 12.64 2.74
C GLU A 63 23.41 12.24 1.29
N TRP A 64 22.19 11.81 0.98
CA TRP A 64 21.78 11.47 -0.38
C TRP A 64 21.98 12.64 -1.38
N LYS A 65 22.01 13.89 -0.91
CA LYS A 65 22.26 15.08 -1.76
C LYS A 65 23.71 15.19 -2.23
N SER A 66 24.64 14.48 -1.58
CA SER A 66 26.06 14.41 -2.00
C SER A 66 26.25 13.46 -3.19
N PHE A 67 25.25 12.64 -3.52
CA PHE A 67 25.29 11.68 -4.60
C PHE A 67 24.46 12.20 -5.79
N ASP A 68 24.95 12.00 -6.99
CA ASP A 68 24.14 12.14 -8.20
C ASP A 68 23.35 10.86 -8.44
N LEU A 69 22.14 10.80 -7.89
CA LEU A 69 21.27 9.61 -7.96
C LEU A 69 20.99 9.14 -9.39
N SER A 70 21.21 9.99 -10.40
CA SER A 70 21.06 9.61 -11.80
C SER A 70 22.25 8.78 -12.30
N LYS A 71 23.44 8.98 -11.74
CA LYS A 71 24.70 8.33 -12.12
C LYS A 71 25.05 7.12 -11.28
N GLU A 72 24.60 7.10 -10.02
CA GLU A 72 24.85 5.97 -9.13
C GLU A 72 24.14 4.70 -9.62
N ASP A 73 24.84 3.58 -9.63
CA ASP A 73 24.32 2.32 -10.16
C ASP A 73 23.58 1.47 -9.14
N ASN A 74 23.94 1.59 -7.85
CA ASN A 74 23.37 0.76 -6.80
C ASN A 74 23.19 1.57 -5.51
N TYR A 75 21.94 1.74 -5.08
CA TYR A 75 21.62 2.33 -3.78
C TYR A 75 20.27 1.87 -3.28
N SER A 76 20.05 2.02 -1.98
CA SER A 76 18.74 1.92 -1.33
C SER A 76 18.60 3.08 -0.35
N ILE A 77 17.55 3.87 -0.49
CA ILE A 77 17.27 5.03 0.35
C ILE A 77 15.86 4.87 0.95
N TRP A 78 15.78 4.91 2.27
CA TRP A 78 14.50 4.96 2.95
C TRP A 78 13.90 6.36 2.84
N ILE A 79 12.79 6.48 2.15
CA ILE A 79 12.07 7.75 1.97
C ILE A 79 11.20 8.07 3.18
N GLY A 80 10.69 7.04 3.83
CA GLY A 80 9.83 7.12 5.00
C GLY A 80 8.65 6.15 4.92
N HIS A 81 8.13 5.72 6.08
CA HIS A 81 7.14 4.66 6.21
C HIS A 81 7.63 3.39 5.47
N SER A 82 6.85 2.82 4.57
CA SER A 82 7.23 1.65 3.74
C SER A 82 7.79 2.04 2.37
N THR A 83 8.10 3.33 2.14
CA THR A 83 8.62 3.83 0.87
C THR A 83 10.13 3.74 0.85
N PHE A 84 10.68 2.93 -0.06
CA PHE A 84 12.10 2.83 -0.37
C PHE A 84 12.35 3.17 -1.84
N LEU A 85 13.38 3.96 -2.09
CA LEU A 85 13.93 4.20 -3.41
C LEU A 85 15.13 3.26 -3.58
N ILE A 86 15.05 2.37 -4.56
CA ILE A 86 16.04 1.33 -4.81
C ILE A 86 16.51 1.48 -6.25
N LYS A 87 17.83 1.54 -6.47
CA LYS A 87 18.42 1.42 -7.81
C LYS A 87 19.37 0.24 -7.84
N LYS A 88 19.18 -0.63 -8.83
CA LYS A 88 20.03 -1.78 -9.07
C LYS A 88 20.07 -2.13 -10.55
N ASN A 89 21.28 -2.31 -11.11
CA ASN A 89 21.47 -2.72 -12.50
C ASN A 89 20.76 -1.80 -13.52
N GLY A 90 20.77 -0.48 -13.27
CA GLY A 90 20.13 0.50 -14.13
C GLY A 90 18.60 0.56 -14.03
N LEU A 91 18.00 -0.16 -13.08
CA LEU A 91 16.56 -0.11 -12.81
C LEU A 91 16.29 0.63 -11.49
N THR A 92 15.40 1.61 -11.54
CA THR A 92 14.98 2.39 -10.38
C THR A 92 13.58 1.99 -9.94
N VAL A 93 13.46 1.50 -8.70
CA VAL A 93 12.23 0.97 -8.13
C VAL A 93 11.82 1.81 -6.93
N LEU A 94 10.53 2.09 -6.80
CA LEU A 94 9.94 2.77 -5.65
C LEU A 94 8.88 1.85 -5.03
N THR A 95 9.04 1.51 -3.74
CA THR A 95 8.07 0.67 -3.03
C THR A 95 7.04 1.51 -2.30
N ASP A 96 5.78 1.07 -2.31
CA ASP A 96 4.67 1.64 -1.53
C ASP A 96 4.73 3.18 -1.39
N PRO A 97 4.74 3.96 -2.50
CA PRO A 97 5.03 5.38 -2.45
C PRO A 97 3.92 6.17 -1.78
N ILE A 98 4.23 6.69 -0.58
CA ILE A 98 3.37 7.62 0.13
C ILE A 98 4.11 8.95 0.36
N PHE A 99 3.61 10.03 -0.26
CA PHE A 99 4.12 11.41 -0.10
C PHE A 99 3.06 12.34 0.49
N SER A 100 1.82 11.87 0.60
CA SER A 100 0.73 12.61 1.22
C SER A 100 0.99 12.91 2.72
N LYS A 101 0.44 14.02 3.19
CA LYS A 101 0.54 14.42 4.60
C LYS A 101 -0.28 13.51 5.53
N ARG A 102 -1.22 12.74 5.00
CA ARG A 102 -2.10 11.83 5.74
C ARG A 102 -2.36 10.56 4.96
N ALA A 103 -2.38 9.46 5.68
CA ALA A 103 -2.85 8.16 5.19
C ALA A 103 -4.38 8.09 5.31
N SER A 104 -5.09 8.70 4.37
CA SER A 104 -6.56 8.84 4.47
C SER A 104 -7.17 9.22 3.13
N PRO A 105 -8.45 8.86 2.87
CA PRO A 105 -9.21 9.38 1.75
C PRO A 105 -9.54 10.88 1.90
N PHE A 106 -9.39 11.44 3.11
CA PHE A 106 -9.74 12.82 3.44
C PHE A 106 -8.49 13.66 3.71
N LYS A 107 -8.40 14.84 3.08
CA LYS A 107 -7.24 15.75 3.23
C LYS A 107 -6.99 16.21 4.67
N ASN A 108 -8.06 16.35 5.48
CA ASN A 108 -8.00 16.96 6.80
C ASN A 108 -8.18 15.97 7.95
N PHE A 109 -8.51 14.71 7.68
CA PHE A 109 -8.77 13.67 8.69
C PHE A 109 -7.93 12.43 8.45
N GLY A 110 -7.73 11.63 9.49
CA GLY A 110 -6.96 10.39 9.48
C GLY A 110 -5.50 10.57 9.91
N PRO A 111 -4.75 9.48 9.99
CA PRO A 111 -3.38 9.47 10.48
C PRO A 111 -2.49 10.48 9.76
N LYS A 112 -1.79 11.31 10.51
CA LYS A 112 -0.90 12.33 9.98
C LYS A 112 0.53 11.78 9.91
N ARG A 113 1.23 12.10 8.83
CA ARG A 113 2.67 11.86 8.73
C ARG A 113 3.40 12.66 9.80
N LEU A 114 4.22 12.01 10.60
CA LEU A 114 5.03 12.64 11.64
C LEU A 114 6.37 13.13 11.11
N ILE A 115 6.98 12.37 10.18
CA ILE A 115 8.29 12.65 9.60
C ILE A 115 8.10 12.95 8.12
N PRO A 116 8.59 14.08 7.58
CA PRO A 116 8.50 14.37 6.16
C PRO A 116 9.28 13.32 5.34
N PRO A 117 8.95 13.13 4.04
CA PRO A 117 9.73 12.27 3.18
C PRO A 117 11.19 12.75 3.09
N ALA A 118 12.16 11.83 3.14
CA ALA A 118 13.58 12.16 3.05
C ALA A 118 13.92 12.83 1.71
N ILE A 119 13.26 12.42 0.64
CA ILE A 119 13.35 13.00 -0.71
C ILE A 119 11.94 13.41 -1.13
N SER A 120 11.74 14.61 -1.61
CA SER A 120 10.44 15.02 -2.15
C SER A 120 10.19 14.38 -3.51
N ILE A 121 8.91 14.26 -3.89
CA ILE A 121 8.52 13.60 -5.15
C ILE A 121 9.15 14.28 -6.39
N ASN A 122 9.38 15.60 -6.32
CA ASN A 122 9.99 16.36 -7.42
C ASN A 122 11.52 16.23 -7.48
N GLU A 123 12.16 15.73 -6.43
CA GLU A 123 13.60 15.49 -6.35
C GLU A 123 13.96 14.02 -6.65
N LEU A 124 12.95 13.16 -6.85
CA LEU A 124 13.17 11.77 -7.22
C LEU A 124 13.85 11.67 -8.59
N PRO A 125 14.76 10.72 -8.79
CA PRO A 125 15.24 10.36 -10.11
C PRO A 125 14.09 9.77 -10.94
N ASN A 126 14.35 9.49 -12.22
CA ASN A 126 13.37 8.78 -13.04
C ASN A 126 13.06 7.41 -12.44
N ILE A 127 11.79 7.15 -12.16
CA ILE A 127 11.31 5.88 -11.60
C ILE A 127 10.84 4.98 -12.75
N ASP A 128 11.37 3.76 -12.81
CA ASP A 128 11.01 2.78 -13.84
C ASP A 128 9.86 1.89 -13.35
N VAL A 129 9.90 1.48 -12.09
CA VAL A 129 8.92 0.55 -11.51
C VAL A 129 8.42 1.07 -10.17
N VAL A 130 7.13 0.96 -9.96
CA VAL A 130 6.48 1.13 -8.64
C VAL A 130 5.89 -0.20 -8.22
N THR A 131 6.17 -0.65 -7.00
CA THR A 131 5.54 -1.82 -6.40
C THR A 131 4.58 -1.42 -5.29
N ILE A 132 3.40 -2.02 -5.23
CA ILE A 132 2.41 -1.84 -4.15
C ILE A 132 2.24 -3.17 -3.43
N SER A 133 2.38 -3.17 -2.11
CA SER A 133 2.23 -4.38 -1.28
C SER A 133 0.76 -4.70 -1.01
N HIS A 134 -0.05 -3.69 -0.72
CA HIS A 134 -1.49 -3.81 -0.46
C HIS A 134 -2.16 -2.44 -0.53
N ASN A 135 -3.48 -2.41 -0.42
CA ASN A 135 -4.26 -1.21 -0.72
C ASN A 135 -4.59 -0.30 0.47
N HIS A 136 -4.03 -0.48 1.66
CA HIS A 136 -4.22 0.47 2.74
C HIS A 136 -3.72 1.86 2.35
N TYR A 137 -4.28 2.91 2.97
CA TYR A 137 -4.01 4.30 2.57
C TYR A 137 -2.57 4.76 2.80
N ASP A 138 -1.83 4.10 3.65
CA ASP A 138 -0.41 4.36 3.94
C ASP A 138 0.56 3.57 3.05
N HIS A 139 0.05 2.73 2.13
CA HIS A 139 0.83 1.99 1.14
C HIS A 139 0.41 2.32 -0.30
N LEU A 140 -0.90 2.43 -0.56
CA LEU A 140 -1.45 2.85 -1.84
C LEU A 140 -1.98 4.29 -1.73
N ASP A 141 -1.10 5.27 -1.86
CA ASP A 141 -1.43 6.70 -1.90
C ASP A 141 -1.68 7.15 -3.34
N ILE A 142 -2.93 7.20 -3.72
CA ILE A 142 -3.32 7.52 -5.10
C ILE A 142 -2.83 8.90 -5.55
N SER A 143 -2.73 9.87 -4.64
CA SER A 143 -2.23 11.22 -4.97
C SER A 143 -0.75 11.20 -5.34
N SER A 144 0.03 10.37 -4.66
CA SER A 144 1.45 10.13 -4.98
C SER A 144 1.59 9.42 -6.31
N LEU A 145 0.78 8.38 -6.56
CA LEU A 145 0.80 7.62 -7.82
C LEU A 145 0.41 8.49 -9.02
N GLU A 146 -0.62 9.34 -8.90
CA GLU A 146 -0.98 10.32 -9.94
C GLU A 146 0.16 11.30 -10.22
N SER A 147 0.86 11.77 -9.19
CA SER A 147 1.98 12.69 -9.34
C SER A 147 3.18 12.02 -10.01
N LEU A 148 3.52 10.79 -9.61
CA LEU A 148 4.58 9.98 -10.24
C LEU A 148 4.26 9.70 -11.70
N PHE A 149 3.03 9.31 -12.03
CA PHE A 149 2.61 9.04 -13.40
C PHE A 149 2.65 10.30 -14.29
N LYS A 150 2.35 11.47 -13.73
CA LYS A 150 2.52 12.76 -14.46
C LYS A 150 3.98 13.08 -14.76
N LEU A 151 4.89 12.78 -13.84
CA LEU A 151 6.33 12.99 -14.01
C LEU A 151 6.92 12.02 -15.03
N ASN A 152 6.51 10.76 -15.00
CA ASN A 152 6.92 9.73 -15.95
C ASN A 152 5.75 8.79 -16.30
N PRO A 153 5.08 9.01 -17.45
CA PRO A 153 3.98 8.14 -17.90
C PRO A 153 4.40 6.72 -18.28
N ASN A 154 5.71 6.44 -18.36
CA ASN A 154 6.23 5.11 -18.70
C ASN A 154 6.47 4.20 -17.47
N ILE A 155 6.21 4.70 -16.27
CA ILE A 155 6.32 3.88 -15.04
C ILE A 155 5.49 2.60 -15.20
N ILE A 156 6.09 1.47 -14.82
CA ILE A 156 5.41 0.19 -14.71
C ILE A 156 4.94 0.03 -13.27
N PHE A 157 3.63 -0.13 -13.07
CA PHE A 157 3.04 -0.35 -11.74
C PHE A 157 2.77 -1.84 -11.55
N LEU A 158 3.37 -2.44 -10.51
CA LEU A 158 3.16 -3.83 -10.09
C LEU A 158 2.33 -3.81 -8.82
N ILE A 159 1.12 -4.37 -8.87
CA ILE A 159 0.12 -4.22 -7.82
C ILE A 159 -0.53 -5.56 -7.46
N PRO A 160 -1.14 -5.68 -6.28
CA PRO A 160 -1.94 -6.85 -5.94
C PRO A 160 -3.15 -7.02 -6.85
N MET A 161 -3.58 -8.26 -7.04
CA MET A 161 -4.84 -8.59 -7.72
C MET A 161 -6.03 -7.94 -7.02
N GLY A 162 -6.92 -7.31 -7.81
CA GLY A 162 -8.13 -6.64 -7.35
C GLY A 162 -8.02 -5.13 -7.18
N ASP A 163 -6.83 -4.53 -7.34
CA ASP A 163 -6.62 -3.10 -7.15
C ASP A 163 -6.60 -2.28 -8.45
N LYS A 164 -6.62 -2.92 -9.62
CA LYS A 164 -6.48 -2.25 -10.92
C LYS A 164 -7.50 -1.15 -11.16
N ASP A 165 -8.73 -1.35 -10.75
CA ASP A 165 -9.81 -0.35 -10.90
C ASP A 165 -9.49 0.99 -10.21
N ILE A 166 -8.68 0.99 -9.15
CA ILE A 166 -8.24 2.21 -8.46
C ILE A 166 -7.37 3.05 -9.39
N PHE A 167 -6.48 2.41 -10.14
CA PHE A 167 -5.58 3.03 -11.10
C PHE A 167 -6.33 3.48 -12.36
N ASP A 168 -7.20 2.62 -12.90
CA ASP A 168 -7.97 2.90 -14.12
C ASP A 168 -8.86 4.13 -13.97
N ARG A 169 -9.53 4.29 -12.81
CA ARG A 169 -10.33 5.49 -12.49
C ARG A 169 -9.52 6.78 -12.49
N LYS A 170 -8.20 6.70 -12.36
CA LYS A 170 -7.26 7.83 -12.36
C LYS A 170 -6.51 7.99 -13.68
N GLY A 171 -6.79 7.12 -14.65
CA GLY A 171 -6.13 7.13 -15.95
C GLY A 171 -4.67 6.69 -15.92
N ILE A 172 -4.21 6.09 -14.81
CA ILE A 172 -2.86 5.56 -14.68
C ILE A 172 -2.75 4.29 -15.54
N LYS A 173 -1.71 4.23 -16.36
CA LYS A 173 -1.46 3.15 -17.32
C LYS A 173 -0.30 2.25 -16.88
N ASN A 174 0.00 1.22 -17.67
CA ASN A 174 1.07 0.24 -17.43
C ASN A 174 0.96 -0.46 -16.06
N VAL A 175 -0.27 -0.82 -15.69
CA VAL A 175 -0.60 -1.46 -14.41
C VAL A 175 -0.72 -2.96 -14.61
N HIS A 176 0.02 -3.75 -13.82
CA HIS A 176 0.01 -5.19 -13.84
C HIS A 176 -0.37 -5.73 -12.47
N GLU A 177 -1.43 -6.54 -12.43
CA GLU A 177 -1.90 -7.22 -11.23
C GLU A 177 -1.20 -8.56 -11.01
N PHE A 178 -0.99 -8.92 -9.74
CA PHE A 178 -0.30 -10.14 -9.36
C PHE A 178 -1.05 -10.93 -8.29
N GLU A 179 -1.17 -12.21 -8.51
CA GLU A 179 -1.44 -13.20 -7.48
C GLU A 179 -0.13 -13.64 -6.79
N TRP A 180 -0.25 -14.27 -5.61
CA TRP A 180 0.92 -14.81 -4.93
C TRP A 180 1.69 -15.79 -5.82
N TRP A 181 3.01 -15.67 -5.78
CA TRP A 181 3.98 -16.46 -6.56
C TRP A 181 4.02 -16.14 -8.05
N GLN A 182 3.20 -15.23 -8.52
CA GLN A 182 3.39 -14.72 -9.89
C GLN A 182 4.61 -13.79 -9.92
N SER A 183 5.29 -13.81 -11.05
CA SER A 183 6.49 -13.00 -11.27
C SER A 183 6.52 -12.36 -12.65
N LYS A 184 7.27 -11.27 -12.75
CA LYS A 184 7.57 -10.55 -13.98
C LYS A 184 9.03 -10.14 -13.99
N VAL A 185 9.69 -10.34 -15.14
CA VAL A 185 11.06 -9.85 -15.35
C VAL A 185 11.01 -8.51 -16.06
N ILE A 186 11.69 -7.51 -15.49
CA ILE A 186 11.87 -6.17 -16.05
C ILE A 186 13.37 -5.86 -15.96
N ASN A 187 14.01 -5.59 -17.10
CA ASN A 187 15.44 -5.26 -17.16
C ASN A 187 16.35 -6.18 -16.31
N LYS A 188 16.24 -7.50 -16.49
CA LYS A 188 16.99 -8.54 -15.76
C LYS A 188 16.69 -8.65 -14.24
N MET A 189 15.76 -7.86 -13.72
CA MET A 189 15.27 -7.99 -12.34
C MET A 189 13.94 -8.76 -12.37
N GLN A 190 13.86 -9.85 -11.63
CA GLN A 190 12.62 -10.58 -11.42
C GLN A 190 11.90 -10.02 -10.20
N PHE A 191 10.65 -9.64 -10.38
CA PHE A 191 9.73 -9.22 -9.32
C PHE A 191 8.77 -10.37 -9.06
N THR A 192 8.78 -10.91 -7.86
CA THR A 192 7.85 -11.97 -7.44
C THR A 192 6.98 -11.47 -6.32
N PHE A 193 5.65 -11.56 -6.49
CA PHE A 193 4.70 -11.22 -5.44
C PHE A 193 4.52 -12.41 -4.50
N THR A 194 4.75 -12.22 -3.21
CA THR A 194 4.80 -13.30 -2.22
C THR A 194 3.73 -13.15 -1.16
N PRO A 195 3.20 -14.25 -0.59
CA PRO A 195 2.25 -14.16 0.50
C PRO A 195 2.89 -13.60 1.78
N VAL A 196 2.08 -12.84 2.50
CA VAL A 196 2.37 -12.36 3.86
C VAL A 196 1.11 -12.44 4.72
N GLN A 197 1.26 -12.33 6.04
CA GLN A 197 0.16 -12.38 6.99
C GLN A 197 -0.43 -10.98 7.20
N HIS A 198 -1.40 -10.60 6.37
CA HIS A 198 -2.03 -9.27 6.43
C HIS A 198 -3.48 -9.30 5.92
N TRP A 199 -3.99 -8.18 5.47
CA TRP A 199 -5.33 -7.98 4.93
C TRP A 199 -5.38 -6.72 4.06
N SER A 200 -6.49 -6.54 3.34
CA SER A 200 -6.73 -5.35 2.50
C SER A 200 -8.07 -4.70 2.81
N ALA A 201 -8.16 -3.40 2.72
CA ALA A 201 -9.40 -2.62 2.70
C ALA A 201 -9.12 -1.13 2.39
N ARG A 202 -10.05 -0.47 1.72
CA ARG A 202 -10.08 0.99 1.54
C ARG A 202 -11.42 1.60 1.96
N GLY A 203 -12.47 0.83 2.00
CA GLY A 203 -13.82 1.25 2.36
C GLY A 203 -14.38 0.46 3.53
N LEU A 204 -15.69 0.54 3.69
CA LEU A 204 -16.40 -0.17 4.76
C LEU A 204 -16.78 -1.61 4.37
N PHE A 205 -16.80 -1.93 3.06
CA PHE A 205 -17.40 -3.16 2.54
C PHE A 205 -16.47 -3.92 1.57
N ASP A 206 -15.23 -3.47 1.39
CA ASP A 206 -14.24 -4.04 0.47
C ASP A 206 -13.11 -4.80 1.15
N LYS A 207 -13.36 -5.24 2.39
CA LYS A 207 -12.37 -5.97 3.19
C LYS A 207 -12.00 -7.28 2.51
N ASN A 208 -10.70 -7.44 2.22
CA ASN A 208 -10.12 -8.60 1.55
C ASN A 208 -10.67 -8.87 0.13
N ASP A 209 -11.24 -7.87 -0.53
CA ASP A 209 -11.64 -7.96 -1.94
C ASP A 209 -10.44 -7.85 -2.88
N SER A 210 -9.34 -7.24 -2.41
CA SER A 210 -8.04 -7.22 -3.09
C SER A 210 -7.03 -8.06 -2.31
N LEU A 211 -6.01 -8.55 -3.01
CA LEU A 211 -4.92 -9.31 -2.43
C LEU A 211 -3.93 -8.39 -1.70
N TRP A 212 -3.04 -8.98 -0.93
CA TRP A 212 -1.91 -8.32 -0.24
C TRP A 212 -0.68 -9.22 -0.31
N GLY A 213 0.53 -8.64 -0.20
CA GLY A 213 1.74 -9.44 -0.27
C GLY A 213 3.01 -8.61 -0.11
N GLY A 214 4.13 -9.30 -0.13
CA GLY A 214 5.45 -8.72 -0.23
C GLY A 214 6.01 -8.83 -1.64
N TRP A 215 7.02 -8.05 -1.95
CA TRP A 215 7.74 -8.10 -3.21
C TRP A 215 9.16 -8.62 -3.01
N TYR A 216 9.49 -9.72 -3.69
CA TYR A 216 10.84 -10.24 -3.77
C TYR A 216 11.45 -9.81 -5.12
N LEU A 217 12.46 -8.96 -5.06
CA LEU A 217 13.20 -8.43 -6.20
C LEU A 217 14.50 -9.21 -6.30
N GLN A 218 14.74 -9.90 -7.42
CA GLN A 218 15.89 -10.77 -7.59
C GLN A 218 16.59 -10.54 -8.93
N SER A 219 17.90 -10.38 -8.89
CA SER A 219 18.80 -10.49 -10.04
C SER A 219 19.76 -11.66 -9.85
N SER A 220 20.71 -11.85 -10.76
CA SER A 220 21.69 -12.97 -10.68
C SER A 220 22.56 -12.93 -9.42
N ASP A 221 22.80 -11.75 -8.86
CA ASP A 221 23.79 -11.48 -7.80
C ASP A 221 23.19 -10.75 -6.59
N TYR A 222 21.88 -10.52 -6.58
CA TYR A 222 21.28 -9.66 -5.57
C TYR A 222 19.80 -9.98 -5.35
N GLY A 223 19.37 -9.93 -4.09
CA GLY A 223 17.98 -10.07 -3.72
C GLY A 223 17.56 -9.07 -2.66
N ILE A 224 16.41 -8.43 -2.85
CA ILE A 224 15.74 -7.59 -1.85
C ILE A 224 14.36 -8.16 -1.57
N TYR A 225 13.96 -8.17 -0.31
CA TYR A 225 12.60 -8.50 0.09
C TYR A 225 11.94 -7.32 0.79
N HIS A 226 10.95 -6.74 0.14
CA HIS A 226 10.04 -5.75 0.71
C HIS A 226 8.77 -6.45 1.15
N ALA A 227 8.63 -6.73 2.43
CA ALA A 227 7.51 -7.51 2.97
C ALA A 227 6.17 -6.75 2.98
N GLY A 228 6.19 -5.42 2.85
CA GLY A 228 5.02 -4.59 3.16
C GLY A 228 4.64 -4.74 4.63
N ASP A 229 3.35 -4.68 4.94
CA ASP A 229 2.83 -4.97 6.27
C ASP A 229 2.59 -6.45 6.45
N THR A 230 3.07 -6.99 7.55
CA THR A 230 2.92 -8.42 7.85
C THR A 230 3.03 -8.75 9.33
N GLY A 231 2.22 -9.69 9.78
CA GLY A 231 2.50 -10.44 10.99
C GLY A 231 3.55 -11.53 10.72
N TYR A 232 4.19 -12.04 11.77
CA TYR A 232 5.10 -13.19 11.65
C TYR A 232 4.34 -14.45 11.25
N SER A 233 4.75 -15.12 10.17
CA SER A 233 4.09 -16.32 9.66
C SER A 233 5.09 -17.29 9.00
N LYS A 234 4.61 -18.49 8.70
CA LYS A 234 5.38 -19.49 7.93
C LYS A 234 5.64 -19.06 6.48
N ASP A 235 5.03 -17.98 6.01
CA ASP A 235 5.21 -17.48 4.65
C ASP A 235 6.66 -17.02 4.40
N PHE A 236 7.34 -16.49 5.43
CA PHE A 236 8.78 -16.16 5.33
C PHE A 236 9.63 -17.39 5.05
N ILE A 237 9.32 -18.53 5.70
CA ILE A 237 10.03 -19.79 5.47
C ILE A 237 9.80 -20.25 4.04
N LYS A 238 8.54 -20.25 3.58
CA LYS A 238 8.18 -20.64 2.20
C LYS A 238 8.81 -19.73 1.16
N THR A 239 8.88 -18.42 1.44
CA THR A 239 9.53 -17.46 0.54
C THR A 239 11.01 -17.77 0.42
N LYS A 240 11.71 -18.03 1.54
CA LYS A 240 13.10 -18.44 1.55
C LYS A 240 13.33 -19.77 0.80
N GLU A 241 12.47 -20.77 1.01
CA GLU A 241 12.57 -22.07 0.34
C GLU A 241 12.41 -21.96 -1.18
N LYS A 242 11.51 -21.07 -1.65
CA LYS A 242 11.23 -20.91 -3.08
C LYS A 242 12.18 -19.97 -3.81
N LEU A 243 12.62 -18.90 -3.16
CA LEU A 243 13.33 -17.79 -3.80
C LEU A 243 14.73 -17.58 -3.25
N GLY A 244 15.11 -18.27 -2.19
CA GLY A 244 16.38 -18.08 -1.48
C GLY A 244 16.27 -17.00 -0.40
N SER A 245 17.40 -16.76 0.27
CA SER A 245 17.53 -15.62 1.19
C SER A 245 17.85 -14.36 0.39
N PRO A 246 17.25 -13.20 0.72
CA PRO A 246 17.73 -11.94 0.18
C PRO A 246 19.19 -11.72 0.62
N ALA A 247 19.95 -11.05 -0.22
CA ALA A 247 21.36 -10.74 0.04
C ALA A 247 21.49 -9.38 0.74
#